data_39a9509743738d57feddefb6e7667773
#
_entry.id   39a9509743738d57feddefb6e7667773
#
_cell.length_a   1.000
_cell.length_b   1.000
_cell.length_c   1.000
_cell.angle_alpha   90.00
_cell.angle_beta   90.00
_cell.angle_gamma   90.00
#
_symmetry.space_group_name_H-M   'P 1'
#
loop_
_entity.id
_entity.type
_entity.pdbx_description
1 polymer ?
#
loop_
_entity_poly.entity_id
_entity_poly.type
_entity_poly.pdbx_seq_one_letter_code
_entity_poly.pdbx_strand_id
1 'polypeptide(L)'
;MRLIACSAVVLGLVVCSKAFAADASHIVKTEARKQGVPVAFALKMARIESGIKCGQRNPRSTASGPLQVLKSTARAMGYRGDIRRASCATQAHYGMKHLAMCYRGARGNQALAKRCHQVGVSVLYSKKNRKKRRG
;
A
#
# COMPACT_ATOMS: atom_id res chain seq x y z
N MET A 1 9.34 -42.18 25.72
CA MET A 1 8.87 -40.88 26.19
C MET A 1 9.74 -39.77 25.57
N ARG A 2 9.50 -39.37 24.33
CA ARG A 2 10.15 -38.23 23.64
C ARG A 2 9.66 -38.15 22.18
N LEU A 3 8.43 -37.73 21.91
CA LEU A 3 7.96 -37.46 20.53
C LEU A 3 6.70 -36.58 20.47
N ILE A 4 6.54 -35.59 21.37
CA ILE A 4 5.36 -34.71 21.33
C ILE A 4 5.73 -33.19 21.24
N ALA A 5 7.01 -32.85 21.21
CA ALA A 5 7.40 -31.43 21.29
C ALA A 5 7.56 -30.68 19.95
N CYS A 6 7.59 -31.36 18.78
CA CYS A 6 7.87 -30.70 17.50
C CYS A 6 6.65 -30.24 16.69
N SER A 7 5.47 -30.82 16.94
CA SER A 7 4.28 -30.51 16.11
C SER A 7 3.58 -29.20 16.49
N ALA A 8 3.69 -28.76 17.73
CA ALA A 8 3.03 -27.54 18.20
C ALA A 8 3.71 -26.24 17.70
N VAL A 9 5.03 -26.27 17.52
CA VAL A 9 5.80 -25.09 17.07
C VAL A 9 5.57 -24.78 15.60
N VAL A 10 5.42 -25.80 14.76
CA VAL A 10 5.17 -25.62 13.33
C VAL A 10 3.75 -25.08 13.08
N LEU A 11 2.76 -25.54 13.86
CA LEU A 11 1.38 -25.05 13.73
C LEU A 11 1.24 -23.59 14.17
N GLY A 12 1.97 -23.17 15.21
CA GLY A 12 1.95 -21.80 15.71
C GLY A 12 2.50 -20.76 14.71
N LEU A 13 3.55 -21.11 13.98
CA LEU A 13 4.16 -20.21 12.98
C LEU A 13 3.26 -19.98 11.76
N VAL A 14 2.53 -20.99 11.31
CA VAL A 14 1.59 -20.89 10.17
C VAL A 14 0.36 -20.04 10.53
N VAL A 15 -0.15 -20.14 11.74
CA VAL A 15 -1.28 -19.33 12.22
C VAL A 15 -0.89 -17.86 12.34
N CYS A 16 0.32 -17.56 12.82
CA CYS A 16 0.80 -16.19 12.95
C CYS A 16 0.92 -15.50 11.57
N SER A 17 1.42 -16.18 10.55
CA SER A 17 1.56 -15.64 9.20
C SER A 17 0.21 -15.31 8.57
N LYS A 18 -0.82 -16.12 8.79
CA LYS A 18 -2.18 -15.88 8.29
C LYS A 18 -2.86 -14.70 9.01
N ALA A 19 -2.66 -14.56 10.32
CA ALA A 19 -3.19 -13.45 11.09
C ALA A 19 -2.62 -12.11 10.64
N PHE A 20 -1.32 -12.02 10.38
CA PHE A 20 -0.69 -10.80 9.86
C PHE A 20 -1.19 -10.41 8.47
N ALA A 21 -1.39 -11.35 7.57
CA ALA A 21 -1.91 -11.08 6.24
C ALA A 21 -3.39 -10.64 6.28
N ALA A 22 -4.20 -11.24 7.15
CA ALA A 22 -5.59 -10.87 7.36
C ALA A 22 -5.71 -9.45 7.93
N ASP A 23 -4.85 -9.08 8.88
CA ASP A 23 -4.82 -7.74 9.48
C ASP A 23 -4.41 -6.68 8.45
N ALA A 24 -3.37 -6.88 7.67
CA ALA A 24 -2.94 -5.97 6.62
C ALA A 24 -4.04 -5.73 5.57
N SER A 25 -4.75 -6.78 5.16
CA SER A 25 -5.87 -6.67 4.24
C SER A 25 -7.01 -5.83 4.84
N HIS A 26 -7.33 -6.03 6.11
CA HIS A 26 -8.34 -5.25 6.81
C HIS A 26 -7.97 -3.76 6.89
N ILE A 27 -6.72 -3.47 7.24
CA ILE A 27 -6.19 -2.10 7.29
C ILE A 27 -6.30 -1.42 5.93
N VAL A 28 -5.87 -2.10 4.85
CA VAL A 28 -5.95 -1.56 3.49
C VAL A 28 -7.40 -1.27 3.08
N LYS A 29 -8.33 -2.18 3.36
CA LYS A 29 -9.77 -2.00 3.08
C LYS A 29 -10.35 -0.79 3.84
N THR A 30 -10.00 -0.67 5.11
CA THR A 30 -10.46 0.43 5.97
C THR A 30 -9.95 1.77 5.46
N GLU A 31 -8.67 1.88 5.15
CA GLU A 31 -8.08 3.11 4.62
C GLU A 31 -8.61 3.46 3.22
N ALA A 32 -8.87 2.47 2.37
CA ALA A 32 -9.48 2.69 1.06
C ALA A 32 -10.86 3.34 1.18
N ARG A 33 -11.72 2.83 2.08
CA ARG A 33 -13.05 3.41 2.33
C ARG A 33 -12.96 4.83 2.86
N LYS A 34 -12.09 5.07 3.86
CA LYS A 34 -11.88 6.41 4.45
C LYS A 34 -11.44 7.45 3.41
N GLN A 35 -10.66 7.05 2.43
CA GLN A 35 -10.05 7.97 1.48
C GLN A 35 -10.70 7.96 0.09
N GLY A 36 -11.82 7.24 -0.07
CA GLY A 36 -12.61 7.23 -1.30
C GLY A 36 -11.93 6.50 -2.46
N VAL A 37 -11.11 5.50 -2.17
CA VAL A 37 -10.51 4.63 -3.19
C VAL A 37 -11.33 3.33 -3.27
N PRO A 38 -11.71 2.86 -4.48
CA PRO A 38 -12.38 1.58 -4.61
C PRO A 38 -11.57 0.45 -3.95
N VAL A 39 -12.20 -0.29 -3.02
CA VAL A 39 -11.53 -1.31 -2.20
C VAL A 39 -10.83 -2.36 -3.05
N ALA A 40 -11.48 -2.81 -4.12
CA ALA A 40 -10.89 -3.79 -5.04
C ALA A 40 -9.62 -3.26 -5.71
N PHE A 41 -9.59 -1.98 -6.10
CA PHE A 41 -8.41 -1.34 -6.67
C PHE A 41 -7.30 -1.17 -5.63
N ALA A 42 -7.64 -0.74 -4.42
CA ALA A 42 -6.67 -0.59 -3.33
C ALA A 42 -6.00 -1.93 -2.96
N LEU A 43 -6.78 -3.02 -2.87
CA LEU A 43 -6.25 -4.36 -2.62
C LEU A 43 -5.38 -4.86 -3.78
N LYS A 44 -5.78 -4.59 -5.03
CA LYS A 44 -4.96 -4.92 -6.20
C LYS A 44 -3.62 -4.21 -6.15
N MET A 45 -3.61 -2.92 -5.81
CA MET A 45 -2.38 -2.15 -5.63
C MET A 45 -1.50 -2.71 -4.52
N ALA A 46 -2.05 -2.94 -3.33
CA ALA A 46 -1.31 -3.49 -2.19
C ALA A 46 -0.73 -4.89 -2.50
N ARG A 47 -1.43 -5.71 -3.29
CA ARG A 47 -0.93 -7.01 -3.73
C ARG A 47 0.26 -6.87 -4.67
N ILE A 48 0.22 -5.94 -5.61
CA ILE A 48 1.31 -5.66 -6.55
C ILE A 48 2.53 -5.10 -5.81
N GLU A 49 2.32 -4.17 -4.88
CA GLU A 49 3.41 -3.46 -4.21
C GLU A 49 4.12 -4.30 -3.14
N SER A 50 3.39 -5.11 -2.38
CA SER A 50 3.96 -5.83 -1.22
C SER A 50 3.42 -7.24 -1.00
N GLY A 51 2.49 -7.72 -1.81
CA GLY A 51 1.72 -8.93 -1.49
C GLY A 51 0.78 -8.75 -0.29
N ILE A 52 0.33 -7.51 -0.03
CA ILE A 52 -0.48 -7.12 1.14
C ILE A 52 0.26 -7.40 2.45
N LYS A 53 1.50 -6.95 2.58
CA LYS A 53 2.32 -7.19 3.77
C LYS A 53 2.59 -5.88 4.52
N CYS A 54 2.33 -5.92 5.84
CA CYS A 54 2.91 -4.95 6.76
C CYS A 54 4.42 -5.20 6.88
N GLY A 55 5.20 -4.19 7.17
CA GLY A 55 6.64 -4.36 7.38
C GLY A 55 7.46 -4.66 6.13
N GLN A 56 6.84 -4.78 4.97
CA GLN A 56 7.57 -4.94 3.71
C GLN A 56 8.46 -3.70 3.48
N ARG A 57 9.75 -3.92 3.34
CA ARG A 57 10.75 -2.89 3.07
C ARG A 57 11.51 -3.23 1.80
N ASN A 58 11.72 -2.23 0.97
CA ASN A 58 12.59 -2.37 -0.18
C ASN A 58 14.03 -2.01 0.25
N PRO A 59 15.02 -2.92 0.13
CA PRO A 59 16.40 -2.65 0.53
C PRO A 59 17.08 -1.58 -0.33
N ARG A 60 16.58 -1.36 -1.55
CA ARG A 60 17.14 -0.40 -2.52
C ARG A 60 16.39 0.94 -2.53
N SER A 61 15.39 1.13 -1.68
CA SER A 61 14.61 2.36 -1.60
C SER A 61 14.07 2.60 -0.19
N THR A 62 13.41 3.74 0.03
CA THR A 62 12.72 4.04 1.28
C THR A 62 11.28 3.54 1.32
N ALA A 63 10.84 2.76 0.33
CA ALA A 63 9.49 2.23 0.24
C ALA A 63 9.15 1.29 1.39
N SER A 64 7.96 1.44 1.96
CA SER A 64 7.54 0.71 3.16
C SER A 64 6.04 0.42 3.15
N GLY A 65 5.68 -0.70 3.77
CA GLY A 65 4.31 -1.08 4.07
C GLY A 65 3.51 -1.61 2.89
N PRO A 66 2.19 -1.78 3.07
CA PRO A 66 1.34 -2.48 2.10
C PRO A 66 1.30 -1.82 0.71
N LEU A 67 1.43 -0.50 0.65
CA LEU A 67 1.40 0.29 -0.59
C LEU A 67 2.77 0.87 -0.97
N GLN A 68 3.85 0.39 -0.35
CA GLN A 68 5.24 0.78 -0.65
C GLN A 68 5.43 2.30 -0.74
N VAL A 69 4.90 3.04 0.26
CA VAL A 69 5.03 4.49 0.29
C VAL A 69 6.48 4.90 0.57
N LEU A 70 6.99 5.81 -0.24
CA LEU A 70 8.33 6.40 -0.07
C LEU A 70 8.35 7.41 1.08
N LYS A 71 9.51 7.58 1.72
CA LYS A 71 9.72 8.58 2.77
C LYS A 71 9.41 10.01 2.28
N SER A 72 9.87 10.35 1.08
CA SER A 72 9.57 11.64 0.45
C SER A 72 8.07 11.84 0.19
N THR A 73 7.40 10.80 -0.31
CA THR A 73 5.96 10.80 -0.55
C THR A 73 5.17 10.96 0.76
N ALA A 74 5.53 10.20 1.80
CA ALA A 74 4.89 10.32 3.10
C ALA A 74 5.04 11.73 3.69
N ARG A 75 6.22 12.34 3.55
CA ARG A 75 6.46 13.74 3.94
C ARG A 75 5.61 14.73 3.15
N ALA A 76 5.52 14.57 1.83
CA ALA A 76 4.65 15.40 0.99
C ALA A 76 3.17 15.25 1.36
N MET A 77 2.76 14.08 1.87
CA MET A 77 1.42 13.83 2.39
C MET A 77 1.20 14.31 3.84
N GLY A 78 2.23 14.91 4.47
CA GLY A 78 2.13 15.51 5.80
C GLY A 78 2.70 14.68 6.95
N TYR A 79 3.31 13.52 6.70
CA TYR A 79 3.94 12.73 7.75
C TYR A 79 5.29 13.30 8.16
N ARG A 80 5.52 13.49 9.46
CA ARG A 80 6.77 14.09 10.00
C ARG A 80 7.75 13.09 10.59
N GLY A 81 7.31 11.84 10.81
CA GLY A 81 8.14 10.77 11.35
C GLY A 81 8.94 10.00 10.29
N ASP A 82 9.56 8.91 10.72
CA ASP A 82 10.17 7.93 9.81
C ASP A 82 9.15 6.86 9.42
N ILE A 83 8.65 6.92 8.21
CA ILE A 83 7.62 6.01 7.70
C ILE A 83 8.07 4.54 7.74
N ARG A 84 9.36 4.27 7.66
CA ARG A 84 9.90 2.91 7.72
C ARG A 84 9.79 2.28 9.10
N ARG A 85 9.68 3.11 10.16
CA ARG A 85 9.51 2.69 11.55
C ARG A 85 8.06 2.81 12.03
N ALA A 86 7.20 3.37 11.21
CA ALA A 86 5.80 3.57 11.54
C ALA A 86 5.04 2.24 11.60
N SER A 87 3.90 2.25 12.29
CA SER A 87 2.97 1.12 12.30
C SER A 87 2.45 0.78 10.90
N CYS A 88 1.98 -0.45 10.71
CA CYS A 88 1.32 -0.84 9.48
C CYS A 88 0.15 0.08 9.11
N ALA A 89 -0.66 0.45 10.09
CA ALA A 89 -1.78 1.37 9.89
C ALA A 89 -1.32 2.74 9.39
N THR A 90 -0.24 3.29 9.97
CA THR A 90 0.35 4.57 9.53
C THR A 90 0.91 4.46 8.11
N GLN A 91 1.64 3.40 7.80
CA GLN A 91 2.18 3.16 6.46
C GLN A 91 1.06 3.03 5.43
N ALA A 92 0.00 2.27 5.75
CA ALA A 92 -1.18 2.12 4.90
C ALA A 92 -1.91 3.45 4.71
N HIS A 93 -2.08 4.24 5.77
CA HIS A 93 -2.72 5.56 5.72
C HIS A 93 -2.04 6.48 4.70
N TYR A 94 -0.73 6.67 4.81
CA TYR A 94 0.00 7.59 3.94
C TYR A 94 0.19 7.04 2.52
N GLY A 95 0.34 5.73 2.37
CA GLY A 95 0.33 5.08 1.06
C GLY A 95 -1.03 5.22 0.37
N MET A 96 -2.12 5.05 1.11
CA MET A 96 -3.49 5.24 0.59
C MET A 96 -3.79 6.70 0.26
N LYS A 97 -3.32 7.64 1.08
CA LYS A 97 -3.45 9.08 0.82
C LYS A 97 -2.82 9.47 -0.52
N HIS A 98 -1.65 8.94 -0.82
CA HIS A 98 -1.00 9.11 -2.11
C HIS A 98 -1.77 8.43 -3.25
N LEU A 99 -2.22 7.18 -3.06
CA LEU A 99 -3.03 6.47 -4.06
C LEU A 99 -4.36 7.19 -4.34
N ALA A 100 -5.02 7.71 -3.31
CA ALA A 100 -6.25 8.48 -3.44
C ALA A 100 -6.04 9.79 -4.23
N MET A 101 -4.93 10.48 -3.98
CA MET A 101 -4.54 11.66 -4.77
C MET A 101 -4.36 11.30 -6.25
N CYS A 102 -3.64 10.21 -6.53
CA CYS A 102 -3.46 9.70 -7.89
C CYS A 102 -4.78 9.29 -8.55
N TYR A 103 -5.67 8.62 -7.80
CA TYR A 103 -6.97 8.16 -8.28
C TYR A 103 -7.88 9.33 -8.66
N ARG A 104 -7.98 10.35 -7.78
CA ARG A 104 -8.72 11.58 -8.07
C ARG A 104 -8.11 12.36 -9.24
N GLY A 105 -6.79 12.52 -9.26
CA GLY A 105 -6.08 13.17 -10.34
C GLY A 105 -6.23 12.47 -11.70
N ALA A 106 -6.36 11.15 -11.66
CA ALA A 106 -6.66 10.32 -12.84
C ALA A 106 -8.16 10.29 -13.21
N ARG A 107 -9.04 10.99 -12.45
CA ARG A 107 -10.50 10.98 -12.63
C ARG A 107 -11.09 9.57 -12.62
N GLY A 108 -10.62 8.71 -11.70
CA GLY A 108 -11.06 7.34 -11.56
C GLY A 108 -10.43 6.33 -12.53
N ASN A 109 -9.59 6.76 -13.45
CA ASN A 109 -8.87 5.84 -14.34
C ASN A 109 -7.80 5.08 -13.55
N GLN A 110 -8.05 3.81 -13.27
CA GLN A 110 -7.19 2.97 -12.43
C GLN A 110 -5.80 2.74 -13.03
N ALA A 111 -5.69 2.58 -14.36
CA ALA A 111 -4.41 2.38 -15.03
C ALA A 111 -3.51 3.62 -14.89
N LEU A 112 -4.09 4.81 -15.06
CA LEU A 112 -3.37 6.08 -14.88
C LEU A 112 -3.06 6.33 -13.40
N ALA A 113 -3.98 6.01 -12.48
CA ALA A 113 -3.77 6.11 -11.04
C ALA A 113 -2.64 5.20 -10.55
N LYS A 114 -2.61 3.95 -11.01
CA LYS A 114 -1.50 3.01 -10.75
C LYS A 114 -0.18 3.61 -11.22
N ARG A 115 -0.11 4.08 -12.45
CA ARG A 115 1.10 4.68 -13.01
C ARG A 115 1.54 5.91 -12.22
N CYS A 116 0.60 6.78 -11.81
CA CYS A 116 0.88 7.91 -10.93
C CYS A 116 1.46 7.47 -9.59
N HIS A 117 0.90 6.44 -8.97
CA HIS A 117 1.38 5.91 -7.70
C HIS A 117 2.81 5.38 -7.79
N GLN A 118 3.15 4.70 -8.88
CA GLN A 118 4.45 4.04 -9.07
C GLN A 118 5.56 4.98 -9.56
N VAL A 119 5.25 5.96 -10.42
CA VAL A 119 6.28 6.80 -11.04
C VAL A 119 6.13 8.29 -10.75
N GLY A 120 5.11 8.68 -9.99
CA GLY A 120 4.88 10.05 -9.56
C GLY A 120 3.82 10.81 -10.34
N VAL A 121 3.40 11.94 -9.77
CA VAL A 121 2.25 12.74 -10.24
C VAL A 121 2.43 13.39 -11.60
N SER A 122 3.66 13.53 -12.07
CA SER A 122 3.96 14.14 -13.39
C SER A 122 3.23 13.45 -14.54
N VAL A 123 2.95 12.15 -14.43
CA VAL A 123 2.22 11.39 -15.45
C VAL A 123 0.78 11.87 -15.65
N LEU A 124 0.18 12.49 -14.64
CA LEU A 124 -1.17 13.06 -14.73
C LEU A 124 -1.23 14.28 -15.66
N TYR A 125 -0.11 14.97 -15.81
CA TYR A 125 0.00 16.24 -16.56
C TYR A 125 0.65 16.08 -17.92
N SER A 126 1.03 14.87 -18.32
CA SER A 126 1.62 14.63 -19.63
C SER A 126 0.67 15.05 -20.77
N LYS A 127 1.20 15.56 -21.90
CA LYS A 127 0.41 16.01 -23.06
C LYS A 127 -0.59 14.95 -23.53
N LYS A 128 -0.18 13.68 -23.57
CA LYS A 128 -1.01 12.52 -23.95
C LYS A 128 -2.23 12.37 -23.04
N ASN A 129 -2.06 12.54 -21.73
CA ASN A 129 -3.13 12.38 -20.75
C ASN A 129 -4.04 13.61 -20.66
N ARG A 130 -3.53 14.83 -20.95
CA ARG A 130 -4.37 16.03 -21.07
C ARG A 130 -5.40 15.92 -22.19
N LYS A 131 -5.03 15.37 -23.35
CA LYS A 131 -5.96 15.18 -24.47
C LYS A 131 -7.11 14.22 -24.10
N LYS A 132 -6.79 13.12 -23.41
CA LYS A 132 -7.78 12.12 -22.94
C LYS A 132 -8.70 12.62 -21.81
N ARG A 133 -8.30 13.66 -21.09
CA ARG A 133 -9.10 14.26 -19.98
C ARG A 133 -10.09 15.33 -20.47
N ARG A 134 -10.00 15.79 -21.72
CA ARG A 134 -10.85 16.83 -22.31
C ARG A 134 -11.95 16.28 -23.24
N GLY A 135 -11.86 15.03 -23.61
CA GLY A 135 -12.91 14.29 -24.33
C GLY A 135 -13.69 13.38 -23.40
#